data_ceda33d5afa51ae7b13108d7eab36a90
#
_entry.id   ceda33d5afa51ae7b13108d7eab36a90
#
_cell.length_a   1.000
_cell.length_b   1.000
_cell.length_c   1.000
_cell.angle_alpha   90.00
_cell.angle_beta   90.00
_cell.angle_gamma   90.00
#
_symmetry.space_group_name_H-M   'P 1'
#
loop_
_entity.id
_entity.type
_entity.pdbx_description
1 polymer ?
#
loop_
_entity_poly.entity_id
_entity_poly.type
_entity_poly.pdbx_seq_one_letter_code
_entity_poly.pdbx_strand_id
1 'polypeptide(L)'
;VTLSHTADPDRTVPALPAAVLWDMDGTLVDTEPYWIQAEHELVAAHGGVWNDDFAHQLVGNALEVSAQLIIDQSGISLTVPEIIDALLERVIAQVERRVPWRPGARELLLELGALGVPSLLVTMSWRSLADTVVRR
;
A
#
# COMPACT_ATOMS: atom_id res chain seq x y z
N VAL A 1 -3.41 -6.20 51.11
CA VAL A 1 -3.90 -7.37 50.38
C VAL A 1 -2.96 -7.53 49.20
N THR A 2 -2.05 -8.52 49.31
CA THR A 2 -1.07 -8.81 48.27
C THR A 2 -1.71 -9.76 47.28
N LEU A 3 -1.99 -9.31 46.07
CA LEU A 3 -2.44 -10.17 44.97
C LEU A 3 -1.23 -10.91 44.40
N SER A 4 -1.07 -12.16 44.84
CA SER A 4 -0.12 -13.08 44.22
C SER A 4 -0.63 -13.45 42.83
N HIS A 5 0.02 -12.95 41.79
CA HIS A 5 -0.22 -13.32 40.41
C HIS A 5 0.46 -14.68 40.20
N THR A 6 -0.29 -15.78 40.34
CA THR A 6 0.18 -17.11 39.94
C THR A 6 0.21 -17.20 38.43
N ALA A 7 1.41 -17.24 37.86
CA ALA A 7 1.58 -17.53 36.45
C ALA A 7 0.99 -18.91 36.14
N ASP A 8 0.11 -19.00 35.16
CA ASP A 8 -0.45 -20.23 34.65
C ASP A 8 0.68 -21.04 34.00
N PRO A 9 1.03 -22.26 34.54
CA PRO A 9 2.12 -23.07 34.04
C PRO A 9 1.85 -23.69 32.65
N ASP A 10 0.62 -23.59 32.15
CA ASP A 10 0.21 -24.23 30.88
C ASP A 10 0.07 -23.19 29.73
N ARG A 11 0.49 -21.95 29.97
CA ARG A 11 0.53 -20.93 28.93
C ARG A 11 1.73 -21.20 28.01
N THR A 12 1.53 -22.06 27.00
CA THR A 12 2.50 -22.22 25.90
C THR A 12 2.68 -20.87 25.21
N VAL A 13 3.87 -20.28 25.32
CA VAL A 13 4.22 -19.10 24.52
C VAL A 13 4.15 -19.54 23.06
N PRO A 14 3.32 -18.90 22.22
CA PRO A 14 3.28 -19.24 20.81
C PRO A 14 4.68 -19.18 20.21
N ALA A 15 5.07 -20.23 19.50
CA ALA A 15 6.35 -20.23 18.78
C ALA A 15 6.34 -19.10 17.76
N LEU A 16 7.48 -18.37 17.65
CA LEU A 16 7.64 -17.36 16.62
C LEU A 16 7.55 -18.00 15.23
N PRO A 17 6.98 -17.31 14.23
CA PRO A 17 6.94 -17.82 12.87
C PRO A 17 8.37 -17.94 12.30
N ALA A 18 8.58 -18.87 11.39
CA ALA A 18 9.86 -19.04 10.70
C ALA A 18 10.18 -17.85 9.77
N ALA A 19 9.15 -17.21 9.22
CA ALA A 19 9.23 -15.97 8.43
C ALA A 19 7.85 -15.33 8.36
N VAL A 20 7.79 -14.04 8.01
CA VAL A 20 6.54 -13.32 7.71
C VAL A 20 6.58 -12.81 6.27
N LEU A 21 5.55 -13.12 5.50
CA LEU A 21 5.33 -12.59 4.16
C LEU A 21 4.31 -11.46 4.24
N TRP A 22 4.71 -10.26 3.82
CA TRP A 22 3.90 -9.06 3.90
C TRP A 22 3.37 -8.67 2.53
N ASP A 23 2.09 -8.44 2.43
CA ASP A 23 1.55 -7.61 1.37
C ASP A 23 1.81 -6.13 1.70
N MET A 24 1.80 -5.25 0.70
CA MET A 24 2.14 -3.85 0.84
C MET A 24 0.90 -2.96 0.96
N ASP A 25 0.15 -2.85 -0.13
CA ASP A 25 -0.94 -1.89 -0.25
C ASP A 25 -2.17 -2.36 0.56
N GLY A 26 -2.66 -1.50 1.45
CA GLY A 26 -3.74 -1.83 2.38
C GLY A 26 -3.31 -2.68 3.58
N THR A 27 -2.10 -3.26 3.57
CA THR A 27 -1.57 -4.11 4.66
C THR A 27 -0.50 -3.39 5.47
N LEU A 28 0.65 -3.09 4.89
CA LEU A 28 1.70 -2.31 5.55
C LEU A 28 1.45 -0.81 5.45
N VAL A 29 1.01 -0.36 4.30
CA VAL A 29 0.78 1.06 3.99
C VAL A 29 -0.61 1.26 3.40
N ASP A 30 -1.23 2.41 3.69
CA ASP A 30 -2.53 2.81 3.16
C ASP A 30 -2.32 3.79 2.00
N THR A 31 -1.99 3.25 0.84
CA THR A 31 -1.73 4.02 -0.38
C THR A 31 -2.99 4.39 -1.16
N GLU A 32 -4.15 3.82 -0.85
CA GLU A 32 -5.40 4.07 -1.57
C GLU A 32 -5.73 5.57 -1.71
N PRO A 33 -5.64 6.41 -0.65
CA PRO A 33 -5.87 7.85 -0.80
C PRO A 33 -4.91 8.54 -1.77
N TYR A 34 -3.68 8.03 -1.90
CA TYR A 34 -2.67 8.58 -2.82
C TYR A 34 -3.01 8.24 -4.28
N TRP A 35 -3.50 7.02 -4.52
CA TRP A 35 -3.98 6.60 -5.83
C TRP A 35 -5.18 7.44 -6.26
N ILE A 36 -6.21 7.54 -5.41
CA ILE A 36 -7.42 8.35 -5.67
C ILE A 36 -7.04 9.79 -6.02
N GLN A 37 -6.16 10.41 -5.22
CA GLN A 37 -5.69 11.77 -5.49
C GLN A 37 -4.95 11.86 -6.82
N ALA A 38 -4.06 10.90 -7.12
CA ALA A 38 -3.29 10.87 -8.37
C ALA A 38 -4.19 10.75 -9.60
N GLU A 39 -5.25 9.95 -9.52
CA GLU A 39 -6.25 9.79 -10.57
C GLU A 39 -7.01 11.10 -10.84
N HIS A 40 -7.52 11.74 -9.80
CA HIS A 40 -8.19 13.04 -9.91
C HIS A 40 -7.28 14.10 -10.54
N GLU A 41 -6.04 14.20 -10.08
CA GLU A 41 -5.07 15.17 -10.60
C GLU A 41 -4.72 14.88 -12.06
N LEU A 42 -4.51 13.61 -12.41
CA LEU A 42 -4.19 13.20 -13.78
C LEU A 42 -5.33 13.56 -14.74
N VAL A 43 -6.55 13.12 -14.41
CA VAL A 43 -7.71 13.33 -15.29
C VAL A 43 -8.03 14.82 -15.42
N ALA A 44 -7.99 15.57 -14.33
CA ALA A 44 -8.21 17.02 -14.35
C ALA A 44 -7.17 17.76 -15.20
N ALA A 45 -5.88 17.37 -15.12
CA ALA A 45 -4.80 17.95 -15.92
C ALA A 45 -5.00 17.75 -17.43
N HIS A 46 -5.75 16.73 -17.83
CA HIS A 46 -6.05 16.43 -19.24
C HIS A 46 -7.48 16.78 -19.66
N GLY A 47 -8.20 17.56 -18.83
CA GLY A 47 -9.54 18.07 -19.14
C GLY A 47 -10.64 17.01 -19.12
N GLY A 48 -10.40 15.85 -18.52
CA GLY A 48 -11.37 14.78 -18.34
C GLY A 48 -12.29 15.01 -17.13
N VAL A 49 -13.22 14.07 -16.94
CA VAL A 49 -14.16 14.05 -15.81
C VAL A 49 -13.88 12.81 -14.95
N TRP A 50 -13.70 13.00 -13.66
CA TRP A 50 -13.43 11.93 -12.69
C TRP A 50 -14.19 12.17 -11.38
N ASN A 51 -14.56 11.11 -10.70
CA ASN A 51 -15.22 11.17 -9.39
C ASN A 51 -14.82 9.96 -8.53
N ASP A 52 -15.16 10.01 -7.25
CA ASP A 52 -14.80 8.98 -6.29
C ASP A 52 -15.44 7.61 -6.59
N ASP A 53 -16.64 7.57 -7.20
CA ASP A 53 -17.29 6.32 -7.59
C ASP A 53 -16.49 5.60 -8.67
N PHE A 54 -15.87 6.34 -9.59
CA PHE A 54 -14.95 5.78 -10.58
C PHE A 54 -13.65 5.32 -9.93
N ALA A 55 -13.05 6.15 -9.07
CA ALA A 55 -11.82 5.82 -8.37
C ALA A 55 -11.96 4.53 -7.53
N HIS A 56 -13.05 4.37 -6.80
CA HIS A 56 -13.28 3.16 -6.00
C HIS A 56 -13.42 1.87 -6.84
N GLN A 57 -13.79 1.96 -8.11
CA GLN A 57 -13.83 0.80 -9.00
C GLN A 57 -12.43 0.29 -9.38
N LEU A 58 -11.40 1.10 -9.18
CA LEU A 58 -10.02 0.75 -9.51
C LEU A 58 -9.31 -0.01 -8.39
N VAL A 59 -9.83 0.07 -7.16
CA VAL A 59 -9.20 -0.55 -5.98
C VAL A 59 -9.03 -2.06 -6.18
N GLY A 60 -7.81 -2.53 -6.02
CA GLY A 60 -7.45 -3.95 -6.14
C GLY A 60 -7.26 -4.46 -7.58
N ASN A 61 -7.46 -3.61 -8.59
CA ASN A 61 -7.19 -4.00 -9.99
C ASN A 61 -5.69 -3.94 -10.30
N ALA A 62 -5.28 -4.71 -11.32
CA ALA A 62 -3.98 -4.49 -11.94
C ALA A 62 -3.95 -3.10 -12.60
N LEU A 63 -2.79 -2.44 -12.56
CA LEU A 63 -2.68 -1.03 -12.97
C LEU A 63 -3.00 -0.81 -14.46
N GLU A 64 -2.75 -1.82 -15.31
CA GLU A 64 -3.13 -1.80 -16.72
C GLU A 64 -4.65 -1.79 -16.91
N VAL A 65 -5.38 -2.54 -16.08
CA VAL A 65 -6.85 -2.57 -16.08
C VAL A 65 -7.40 -1.22 -15.60
N SER A 66 -6.83 -0.69 -14.52
CA SER A 66 -7.21 0.64 -14.01
C SER A 66 -6.97 1.73 -15.04
N ALA A 67 -5.82 1.74 -15.71
CA ALA A 67 -5.51 2.70 -16.75
C ALA A 67 -6.49 2.64 -17.94
N GLN A 68 -6.91 1.44 -18.35
CA GLN A 68 -7.92 1.28 -19.40
C GLN A 68 -9.28 1.83 -18.94
N LEU A 69 -9.71 1.55 -17.72
CA LEU A 69 -10.96 2.10 -17.15
C LEU A 69 -10.91 3.64 -17.05
N ILE A 70 -9.77 4.22 -16.73
CA ILE A 70 -9.61 5.68 -16.74
C ILE A 70 -9.83 6.23 -18.15
N ILE A 71 -9.25 5.63 -19.19
CA ILE A 71 -9.47 6.04 -20.58
C ILE A 71 -10.97 5.98 -20.94
N ASP A 72 -11.60 4.84 -20.64
CA ASP A 72 -12.97 4.57 -21.04
C ASP A 72 -14.00 5.49 -20.37
N GLN A 73 -13.72 5.92 -19.14
CA GLN A 73 -14.67 6.66 -18.31
C GLN A 73 -14.40 8.17 -18.24
N SER A 74 -13.14 8.60 -18.37
CA SER A 74 -12.78 9.99 -18.14
C SER A 74 -12.78 10.87 -19.38
N GLY A 75 -12.68 10.27 -20.56
CA GLY A 75 -12.61 10.99 -21.85
C GLY A 75 -11.24 11.60 -22.14
N ILE A 76 -10.19 11.28 -21.40
CA ILE A 76 -8.83 11.75 -21.69
C ILE A 76 -8.18 10.99 -22.84
N SER A 77 -7.27 11.65 -23.57
CA SER A 77 -6.56 11.07 -24.72
C SER A 77 -5.13 10.72 -24.34
N LEU A 78 -4.97 9.75 -23.44
CA LEU A 78 -3.67 9.17 -23.07
C LEU A 78 -3.70 7.66 -23.38
N THR A 79 -2.51 7.10 -23.58
CA THR A 79 -2.32 5.64 -23.68
C THR A 79 -2.21 5.00 -22.30
N VAL A 80 -2.47 3.69 -22.22
CA VAL A 80 -2.31 2.92 -20.96
C VAL A 80 -0.93 3.12 -20.33
N PRO A 81 0.20 3.01 -21.06
CA PRO A 81 1.53 3.26 -20.48
C PRO A 81 1.70 4.69 -19.93
N GLU A 82 1.21 5.71 -20.64
CA GLU A 82 1.32 7.10 -20.18
C GLU A 82 0.52 7.34 -18.88
N ILE A 83 -0.64 6.72 -18.73
CA ILE A 83 -1.43 6.78 -17.50
C ILE A 83 -0.69 6.09 -16.35
N ILE A 84 -0.16 4.89 -16.58
CA ILE A 84 0.59 4.12 -15.59
C ILE A 84 1.78 4.94 -15.08
N ASP A 85 2.60 5.46 -15.99
CA ASP A 85 3.78 6.24 -15.65
C ASP A 85 3.40 7.50 -14.85
N ALA A 86 2.36 8.22 -15.29
CA ALA A 86 1.91 9.43 -14.65
C ALA A 86 1.29 9.19 -13.26
N LEU A 87 0.58 8.07 -13.04
CA LEU A 87 0.05 7.69 -11.74
C LEU A 87 1.17 7.28 -10.79
N LEU A 88 2.10 6.42 -11.25
CA LEU A 88 3.24 5.98 -10.45
C LEU A 88 4.11 7.15 -10.00
N GLU A 89 4.41 8.11 -10.88
CA GLU A 89 5.17 9.31 -10.54
C GLU A 89 4.50 10.08 -9.38
N ARG A 90 3.19 10.29 -9.45
CA ARG A 90 2.43 11.03 -8.43
C ARG A 90 2.38 10.29 -7.09
N VAL A 91 2.08 9.00 -7.13
CA VAL A 91 1.99 8.17 -5.91
C VAL A 91 3.36 8.04 -5.25
N ILE A 92 4.42 7.79 -6.01
CA ILE A 92 5.80 7.73 -5.51
C ILE A 92 6.18 9.07 -4.85
N ALA A 93 5.87 10.19 -5.49
CA ALA A 93 6.17 11.52 -4.91
C ALA A 93 5.44 11.75 -3.58
N GLN A 94 4.23 11.24 -3.40
CA GLN A 94 3.50 11.31 -2.13
C GLN A 94 4.14 10.40 -1.07
N VAL A 95 4.48 9.15 -1.42
CA VAL A 95 5.16 8.20 -0.52
C VAL A 95 6.53 8.73 -0.10
N GLU A 96 7.27 9.39 -1.00
CA GLU A 96 8.55 10.03 -0.67
C GLU A 96 8.42 11.15 0.36
N ARG A 97 7.33 11.89 0.34
CA ARG A 97 7.02 12.91 1.35
C ARG A 97 6.60 12.29 2.68
N ARG A 98 5.78 11.25 2.63
CA ARG A 98 5.25 10.54 3.80
C ARG A 98 4.81 9.14 3.42
N VAL A 99 5.40 8.13 4.07
CA VAL A 99 4.88 6.76 4.00
C VAL A 99 3.62 6.67 4.87
N PRO A 100 2.48 6.27 4.30
CA PRO A 100 1.20 6.19 5.03
C PRO A 100 1.10 4.84 5.76
N TRP A 101 1.94 4.61 6.77
CA TRP A 101 1.94 3.36 7.53
C TRP A 101 0.57 3.04 8.12
N ARG A 102 0.15 1.79 7.97
CA ARG A 102 -0.99 1.27 8.73
C ARG A 102 -0.67 1.23 10.22
N PRO A 103 -1.66 1.50 11.10
CA PRO A 103 -1.43 1.48 12.55
C PRO A 103 -0.80 0.16 13.00
N GLY A 104 0.34 0.24 13.69
CA GLY A 104 1.08 -0.90 14.21
C GLY A 104 1.96 -1.65 13.21
N ALA A 105 1.87 -1.38 11.90
CA ALA A 105 2.63 -2.10 10.88
C ALA A 105 4.15 -1.89 11.02
N ARG A 106 4.57 -0.64 11.17
CA ARG A 106 5.98 -0.29 11.33
C ARG A 106 6.56 -0.84 12.63
N GLU A 107 5.82 -0.73 13.72
CA GLU A 107 6.19 -1.22 15.04
C GLU A 107 6.37 -2.76 15.00
N LEU A 108 5.45 -3.46 14.37
CA LEU A 108 5.53 -4.93 14.25
C LEU A 108 6.72 -5.37 13.37
N LEU A 109 7.01 -4.67 12.28
CA LEU A 109 8.21 -4.94 11.47
C LEU A 109 9.49 -4.81 12.28
N LEU A 110 9.60 -3.74 13.10
CA LEU A 110 10.76 -3.52 13.97
C LEU A 110 10.88 -4.58 15.06
N GLU A 111 9.75 -4.98 15.66
CA GLU A 111 9.71 -6.02 16.68
C GLU A 111 10.14 -7.39 16.11
N LEU A 112 9.61 -7.79 14.96
CA LEU A 112 10.00 -9.02 14.27
C LEU A 112 11.50 -9.01 13.92
N GLY A 113 12.01 -7.87 13.44
CA GLY A 113 13.43 -7.70 13.18
C GLY A 113 14.29 -7.86 14.43
N ALA A 114 13.86 -7.31 15.57
CA ALA A 114 14.56 -7.45 16.86
C ALA A 114 14.54 -8.90 17.36
N LEU A 115 13.48 -9.66 17.05
CA LEU A 115 13.35 -11.07 17.37
C LEU A 115 14.06 -12.00 16.37
N GLY A 116 14.69 -11.46 15.33
CA GLY A 116 15.39 -12.24 14.30
C GLY A 116 14.45 -12.99 13.36
N VAL A 117 13.17 -12.59 13.28
CA VAL A 117 12.19 -13.22 12.37
C VAL A 117 12.32 -12.57 10.98
N PRO A 118 12.67 -13.34 9.93
CA PRO A 118 12.76 -12.83 8.57
C PRO A 118 11.43 -12.27 8.10
N SER A 119 11.46 -11.08 7.48
CA SER A 119 10.31 -10.43 6.86
C SER A 119 10.56 -10.21 5.37
N LEU A 120 9.62 -10.64 4.52
CA LEU A 120 9.70 -10.51 3.07
C LEU A 120 8.48 -9.77 2.55
N LEU A 121 8.71 -8.84 1.62
CA LEU A 121 7.63 -8.16 0.92
C LEU A 121 7.19 -8.99 -0.29
N VAL A 122 5.88 -9.29 -0.36
CA VAL A 122 5.23 -10.02 -1.44
C VAL A 122 4.04 -9.18 -1.91
N THR A 123 4.19 -8.45 -2.98
CA THR A 123 3.21 -7.47 -3.45
C THR A 123 3.00 -7.56 -4.95
N MET A 124 1.82 -7.17 -5.42
CA MET A 124 1.53 -6.94 -6.84
C MET A 124 1.93 -5.54 -7.31
N SER A 125 2.33 -4.67 -6.38
CA SER A 125 2.75 -3.30 -6.72
C SER A 125 3.99 -3.25 -7.59
N TRP A 126 4.07 -2.23 -8.41
CA TRP A 126 5.23 -1.99 -9.25
C TRP A 126 6.49 -1.79 -8.42
N ARG A 127 7.59 -2.34 -8.93
CA ARG A 127 8.87 -2.33 -8.22
C ARG A 127 9.32 -0.94 -7.79
N SER A 128 9.10 0.07 -8.62
CA SER A 128 9.46 1.46 -8.32
C SER A 128 8.77 1.99 -7.06
N LEU A 129 7.49 1.67 -6.88
CA LEU A 129 6.73 2.05 -5.68
C LEU A 129 7.16 1.21 -4.47
N ALA A 130 7.27 -0.13 -4.63
CA ALA A 130 7.70 -1.02 -3.57
C ALA A 130 9.10 -0.66 -3.04
N ASP A 131 10.07 -0.42 -3.93
CA ASP A 131 11.42 0.01 -3.58
C ASP A 131 11.41 1.37 -2.83
N THR A 132 10.45 2.25 -3.15
CA THR A 132 10.32 3.54 -2.46
C THR A 132 9.82 3.36 -1.03
N VAL A 133 8.82 2.50 -0.80
CA VAL A 133 8.32 2.18 0.55
C VAL A 133 9.41 1.51 1.40
N VAL A 134 10.12 0.52 0.84
CA VAL A 134 11.15 -0.25 1.57
C VAL A 134 12.35 0.61 2.00
N ARG A 135 12.67 1.67 1.23
CA ARG A 135 13.80 2.58 1.57
C ARG A 135 13.48 3.60 2.66
N ARG A 136 12.24 3.70 3.14
CA ARG A 136 11.79 4.71 4.12
C ARG A 136 11.52 4.11 5.49
#